data_20f7ee7b8540eb54a9c1b368c48ff4e2
#
_entry.id   20f7ee7b8540eb54a9c1b368c48ff4e2
#
_cell.length_a   1.000
_cell.length_b   1.000
_cell.length_c   1.000
_cell.angle_alpha   90.00
_cell.angle_beta   90.00
_cell.angle_gamma   90.00
#
_symmetry.space_group_name_H-M   'P 1'
#
loop_
_entity.id
_entity.type
_entity.pdbx_description
1 polymer ?
#
loop_
_entity_poly.entity_id
_entity_poly.type
_entity_poly.pdbx_seq_one_letter_code
_entity_poly.pdbx_strand_id
1 'polypeptide(L)'
;NQFLANIRETDAIAHVVRCFDDENIVHVAGKVDPASDIEVINTELALADLETVEKQMHKAQKQAKGGDKDAKALMTVCEKILPPLNEGRPVRSAVLSDDEMDVVATLHLLTIKPTLYIANVAEDGFENNPWLETVRAIAAAENAEVVPICNKIESEIAELEDDEKAEFLEELGLAEAGLDRVIRAGYALLGLQTYFTESVFSQYPGD
;
A
#
# COMPACT_ATOMS: atom_id res chain seq x y z
N ASN A 1 8.75 0.29 -17.68
CA ASN A 1 8.43 1.47 -16.90
C ASN A 1 9.22 1.41 -15.56
N GLN A 2 10.14 2.37 -15.35
CA GLN A 2 11.04 2.39 -14.18
C GLN A 2 10.27 2.52 -12.85
N PHE A 3 9.15 3.23 -12.85
CA PHE A 3 8.28 3.39 -11.68
C PHE A 3 7.74 2.03 -11.18
N LEU A 4 7.21 1.20 -12.07
CA LEU A 4 6.72 -0.13 -11.72
C LEU A 4 7.85 -1.07 -11.23
N ALA A 5 9.06 -0.92 -11.78
CA ALA A 5 10.22 -1.68 -11.32
C ALA A 5 10.56 -1.35 -9.86
N ASN A 6 10.54 -0.07 -9.49
CA ASN A 6 10.78 0.35 -8.10
C ASN A 6 9.72 -0.20 -7.14
N ILE A 7 8.43 -0.21 -7.55
CA ILE A 7 7.35 -0.79 -6.72
C ILE A 7 7.57 -2.31 -6.53
N ARG A 8 8.10 -3.02 -7.52
CA ARG A 8 8.38 -4.47 -7.39
C ARG A 8 9.38 -4.79 -6.26
N GLU A 9 10.30 -3.88 -5.98
CA GLU A 9 11.34 -4.05 -4.95
C GLU A 9 10.86 -3.73 -3.53
N THR A 10 9.66 -3.17 -3.36
CA THR A 10 9.08 -2.85 -2.04
C THR A 10 8.25 -4.00 -1.49
N ASP A 11 8.03 -4.04 -0.17
CA ASP A 11 7.22 -5.06 0.51
C ASP A 11 5.75 -4.66 0.69
N ALA A 12 5.44 -3.37 0.61
CA ALA A 12 4.09 -2.82 0.72
C ALA A 12 3.91 -1.59 -0.17
N ILE A 13 2.67 -1.18 -0.37
CA ILE A 13 2.29 0.02 -1.12
C ILE A 13 1.56 0.99 -0.20
N ALA A 14 2.05 2.23 -0.11
CA ALA A 14 1.30 3.35 0.47
C ALA A 14 0.67 4.16 -0.67
N HIS A 15 -0.65 4.07 -0.80
CA HIS A 15 -1.42 4.74 -1.84
C HIS A 15 -1.98 6.05 -1.33
N VAL A 16 -1.39 7.17 -1.72
CA VAL A 16 -1.86 8.52 -1.36
C VAL A 16 -3.02 8.91 -2.27
N VAL A 17 -4.16 9.24 -1.65
CA VAL A 17 -5.41 9.56 -2.36
C VAL A 17 -5.87 10.96 -1.95
N ARG A 18 -6.20 11.81 -2.92
CA ARG A 18 -6.71 13.15 -2.68
C ARG A 18 -8.18 13.10 -2.24
N CYS A 19 -8.47 13.66 -1.06
CA CYS A 19 -9.80 13.72 -0.45
C CYS A 19 -10.17 15.15 -0.04
N PHE A 20 -9.78 16.15 -0.83
CA PHE A 20 -10.09 17.58 -0.63
C PHE A 20 -10.22 18.29 -1.97
N ASP A 21 -10.96 19.38 -2.01
CA ASP A 21 -11.03 20.27 -3.16
C ASP A 21 -10.27 21.56 -2.87
N ASP A 22 -9.52 22.05 -3.87
CA ASP A 22 -8.80 23.32 -3.82
C ASP A 22 -8.72 23.87 -5.25
N GLU A 23 -9.27 25.06 -5.46
CA GLU A 23 -9.32 25.74 -6.77
C GLU A 23 -7.92 26.06 -7.33
N ASN A 24 -6.90 26.16 -6.46
CA ASN A 24 -5.52 26.42 -6.86
C ASN A 24 -4.75 25.17 -7.27
N ILE A 25 -5.28 23.97 -6.99
CA ILE A 25 -4.64 22.69 -7.28
C ILE A 25 -5.44 21.97 -8.36
N VAL A 26 -4.91 22.01 -9.59
CA VAL A 26 -5.57 21.33 -10.72
C VAL A 26 -5.59 19.83 -10.52
N HIS A 27 -6.77 19.22 -10.67
CA HIS A 27 -6.92 17.77 -10.75
C HIS A 27 -6.84 17.32 -12.21
N VAL A 28 -6.11 16.23 -12.49
CA VAL A 28 -5.90 15.72 -13.87
C VAL A 28 -7.23 15.43 -14.58
N ALA A 29 -8.21 14.86 -13.85
CA ALA A 29 -9.55 14.56 -14.37
C ALA A 29 -10.55 15.73 -14.28
N GLY A 30 -10.13 16.92 -13.81
CA GLY A 30 -10.96 18.11 -13.66
C GLY A 30 -11.93 18.08 -12.47
N LYS A 31 -11.99 17.00 -11.70
CA LYS A 31 -12.76 16.88 -10.46
C LYS A 31 -12.07 15.90 -9.51
N VAL A 32 -12.29 16.07 -8.21
CA VAL A 32 -11.81 15.12 -7.19
C VAL A 32 -12.73 13.90 -7.19
N ASP A 33 -12.17 12.72 -7.44
CA ASP A 33 -12.90 11.45 -7.49
C ASP A 33 -11.99 10.31 -7.00
N PRO A 34 -11.89 10.11 -5.67
CA PRO A 34 -11.00 9.11 -5.08
C PRO A 34 -11.21 7.69 -5.59
N ALA A 35 -12.47 7.32 -5.89
CA ALA A 35 -12.78 5.99 -6.41
C ALA A 35 -12.15 5.80 -7.79
N SER A 36 -12.31 6.77 -8.69
CA SER A 36 -11.72 6.74 -10.02
C SER A 36 -10.20 6.76 -9.96
N ASP A 37 -9.61 7.57 -9.07
CA ASP A 37 -8.15 7.66 -8.92
C ASP A 37 -7.55 6.33 -8.44
N ILE A 38 -8.19 5.67 -7.47
CA ILE A 38 -7.78 4.34 -6.98
C ILE A 38 -7.94 3.28 -8.09
N GLU A 39 -9.05 3.30 -8.83
CA GLU A 39 -9.33 2.35 -9.90
C GLU A 39 -8.28 2.45 -11.03
N VAL A 40 -7.90 3.67 -11.42
CA VAL A 40 -6.85 3.91 -12.44
C VAL A 40 -5.54 3.27 -12.01
N ILE A 41 -5.09 3.52 -10.78
CA ILE A 41 -3.82 2.95 -10.29
C ILE A 41 -3.91 1.42 -10.16
N ASN A 42 -5.01 0.89 -9.60
CA ASN A 42 -5.20 -0.55 -9.48
C ASN A 42 -5.20 -1.23 -10.86
N THR A 43 -5.83 -0.62 -11.86
CA THR A 43 -5.84 -1.12 -13.23
C THR A 43 -4.43 -1.14 -13.84
N GLU A 44 -3.65 -0.07 -13.69
CA GLU A 44 -2.27 -0.01 -14.17
C GLU A 44 -1.39 -1.11 -13.54
N LEU A 45 -1.51 -1.31 -12.23
CA LEU A 45 -0.78 -2.36 -11.52
C LEU A 45 -1.25 -3.76 -11.96
N ALA A 46 -2.56 -3.96 -12.14
CA ALA A 46 -3.13 -5.23 -12.58
C ALA A 46 -2.69 -5.59 -14.01
N LEU A 47 -2.64 -4.61 -14.93
CA LEU A 47 -2.14 -4.83 -16.30
C LEU A 47 -0.66 -5.25 -16.32
N ALA A 48 0.17 -4.65 -15.46
CA ALA A 48 1.58 -5.04 -15.34
C ALA A 48 1.75 -6.46 -14.78
N ASP A 49 0.89 -6.86 -13.84
CA ASP A 49 0.89 -8.22 -13.30
C ASP A 49 0.31 -9.22 -14.30
N LEU A 50 -0.74 -8.87 -15.04
CA LEU A 50 -1.31 -9.69 -16.08
C LEU A 50 -0.25 -10.11 -17.12
N GLU A 51 0.53 -9.15 -17.61
CA GLU A 51 1.65 -9.42 -18.54
C GLU A 51 2.66 -10.42 -17.93
N THR A 52 2.97 -10.27 -16.65
CA THR A 52 3.89 -11.15 -15.92
C THR A 52 3.31 -12.56 -15.79
N VAL A 53 2.05 -12.68 -15.38
CA VAL A 53 1.37 -13.97 -15.18
C VAL A 53 1.21 -14.71 -16.49
N GLU A 54 0.80 -14.05 -17.58
CA GLU A 54 0.67 -14.67 -18.90
C GLU A 54 1.99 -15.23 -19.42
N LYS A 55 3.10 -14.49 -19.28
CA LYS A 55 4.44 -14.96 -19.63
C LYS A 55 4.86 -16.19 -18.84
N GLN A 56 4.63 -16.19 -17.53
CA GLN A 56 4.99 -17.30 -16.66
C GLN A 56 4.10 -18.53 -16.91
N MET A 57 2.80 -18.33 -17.11
CA MET A 57 1.87 -19.39 -17.48
C MET A 57 2.26 -20.07 -18.79
N HIS A 58 2.61 -19.30 -19.83
CA HIS A 58 3.07 -19.87 -21.10
C HIS A 58 4.36 -20.69 -20.96
N LYS A 59 5.28 -20.26 -20.09
CA LYS A 59 6.50 -21.01 -19.77
C LYS A 59 6.17 -22.29 -19.02
N ALA A 60 5.32 -22.21 -17.99
CA ALA A 60 4.88 -23.34 -17.19
C ALA A 60 4.15 -24.40 -18.01
N GLN A 61 3.30 -24.02 -18.97
CA GLN A 61 2.62 -24.94 -19.88
C GLN A 61 3.59 -25.84 -20.67
N LYS A 62 4.74 -25.30 -21.09
CA LYS A 62 5.77 -26.08 -21.79
C LYS A 62 6.45 -27.10 -20.86
N GLN A 63 6.77 -26.67 -19.63
CA GLN A 63 7.45 -27.50 -18.63
C GLN A 63 6.51 -28.59 -18.04
N ALA A 64 5.24 -28.26 -17.83
CA ALA A 64 4.24 -29.21 -17.33
C ALA A 64 4.00 -30.41 -18.25
N LYS A 65 4.19 -30.26 -19.57
CA LYS A 65 4.16 -31.35 -20.55
C LYS A 65 5.25 -32.39 -20.29
N GLY A 66 6.36 -31.98 -19.68
CA GLY A 66 7.46 -32.84 -19.25
C GLY A 66 7.22 -33.54 -17.88
N GLY A 67 6.07 -33.30 -17.24
CA GLY A 67 5.73 -33.91 -15.95
C GLY A 67 6.15 -33.08 -14.73
N ASP A 68 6.67 -31.86 -14.92
CA ASP A 68 7.11 -30.97 -13.86
C ASP A 68 5.93 -30.61 -12.94
N LYS A 69 6.08 -30.92 -11.64
CA LYS A 69 5.04 -30.68 -10.62
C LYS A 69 4.91 -29.20 -10.24
N ASP A 70 6.03 -28.49 -10.18
CA ASP A 70 6.03 -27.05 -9.81
C ASP A 70 5.39 -26.22 -10.93
N ALA A 71 5.67 -26.60 -12.18
CA ALA A 71 5.01 -25.97 -13.33
C ALA A 71 3.48 -26.20 -13.33
N LYS A 72 3.02 -27.38 -12.89
CA LYS A 72 1.57 -27.65 -12.76
C LYS A 72 0.94 -26.83 -11.63
N ALA A 73 1.61 -26.74 -10.48
CA ALA A 73 1.15 -25.90 -9.37
C ALA A 73 1.05 -24.43 -9.80
N LEU A 74 2.06 -23.90 -10.49
CA LEU A 74 2.06 -22.55 -11.02
C LEU A 74 0.89 -22.31 -11.99
N MET A 75 0.61 -23.26 -12.90
CA MET A 75 -0.54 -23.15 -13.80
C MET A 75 -1.87 -23.05 -13.04
N THR A 76 -2.07 -23.91 -12.04
CA THR A 76 -3.29 -23.90 -11.22
C THR A 76 -3.47 -22.55 -10.51
N VAL A 77 -2.40 -21.97 -9.99
CA VAL A 77 -2.44 -20.66 -9.34
C VAL A 77 -2.71 -19.55 -10.36
N CYS A 78 -2.03 -19.58 -11.52
CA CYS A 78 -2.29 -18.60 -12.58
C CYS A 78 -3.76 -18.61 -13.03
N GLU A 79 -4.41 -19.78 -13.15
CA GLU A 79 -5.83 -19.90 -13.49
C GLU A 79 -6.75 -19.22 -12.45
N LYS A 80 -6.35 -19.16 -11.19
CA LYS A 80 -7.11 -18.48 -10.12
C LYS A 80 -6.93 -16.97 -10.11
N ILE A 81 -5.72 -16.49 -10.45
CA ILE A 81 -5.41 -15.05 -10.35
C ILE A 81 -5.65 -14.29 -11.67
N LEU A 82 -5.72 -14.96 -12.81
CA LEU A 82 -6.01 -14.33 -14.09
C LEU A 82 -7.39 -13.65 -14.14
N PRO A 83 -8.50 -14.25 -13.66
CA PRO A 83 -9.80 -13.59 -13.69
C PRO A 83 -9.84 -12.22 -13.00
N PRO A 84 -9.40 -12.07 -11.72
CA PRO A 84 -9.36 -10.74 -11.11
C PRO A 84 -8.45 -9.77 -11.85
N LEU A 85 -7.29 -10.18 -12.33
CA LEU A 85 -6.39 -9.33 -13.10
C LEU A 85 -7.02 -8.83 -14.40
N ASN A 86 -7.74 -9.69 -15.14
CA ASN A 86 -8.46 -9.31 -16.35
C ASN A 86 -9.61 -8.31 -16.09
N GLU A 87 -10.12 -8.29 -14.87
CA GLU A 87 -11.14 -7.33 -14.42
C GLU A 87 -10.52 -6.06 -13.83
N GLY A 88 -9.20 -5.88 -13.90
CA GLY A 88 -8.49 -4.76 -13.30
C GLY A 88 -8.43 -4.80 -11.77
N ARG A 89 -8.79 -5.95 -11.16
CA ARG A 89 -8.78 -6.14 -9.71
C ARG A 89 -7.44 -6.72 -9.22
N PRO A 90 -7.00 -6.35 -8.02
CA PRO A 90 -5.72 -6.82 -7.46
C PRO A 90 -5.77 -8.31 -7.12
N VAL A 91 -4.61 -9.00 -7.26
CA VAL A 91 -4.45 -10.43 -6.91
C VAL A 91 -4.76 -10.70 -5.45
N ARG A 92 -4.51 -9.76 -4.53
CA ARG A 92 -4.87 -9.88 -3.10
C ARG A 92 -6.37 -10.05 -2.85
N SER A 93 -7.23 -9.78 -3.84
CA SER A 93 -8.67 -10.06 -3.77
C SER A 93 -9.03 -11.51 -4.08
N ALA A 94 -8.09 -12.32 -4.58
CA ALA A 94 -8.32 -13.73 -4.85
C ALA A 94 -8.21 -14.57 -3.57
N VAL A 95 -9.03 -15.62 -3.47
CA VAL A 95 -8.94 -16.58 -2.36
C VAL A 95 -7.90 -17.65 -2.70
N LEU A 96 -6.76 -17.59 -2.02
CA LEU A 96 -5.64 -18.49 -2.19
C LEU A 96 -5.34 -19.21 -0.87
N SER A 97 -4.88 -20.47 -0.95
CA SER A 97 -4.34 -21.20 0.20
C SER A 97 -2.90 -20.77 0.49
N ASP A 98 -2.36 -21.14 1.65
CA ASP A 98 -0.98 -20.84 2.03
C ASP A 98 0.03 -21.39 1.01
N ASP A 99 -0.15 -22.64 0.56
CA ASP A 99 0.69 -23.25 -0.47
C ASP A 99 0.62 -22.49 -1.82
N GLU A 100 -0.56 -21.96 -2.17
CA GLU A 100 -0.75 -21.16 -3.37
C GLU A 100 -0.13 -19.76 -3.23
N MET A 101 -0.17 -19.19 -2.03
CA MET A 101 0.52 -17.92 -1.72
C MET A 101 2.04 -18.06 -1.88
N ASP A 102 2.63 -19.19 -1.45
CA ASP A 102 4.06 -19.47 -1.65
C ASP A 102 4.41 -19.51 -3.16
N VAL A 103 3.54 -20.10 -3.97
CA VAL A 103 3.72 -20.10 -5.44
C VAL A 103 3.60 -18.69 -6.01
N VAL A 104 2.59 -17.89 -5.60
CA VAL A 104 2.40 -16.50 -6.05
C VAL A 104 3.58 -15.61 -5.66
N ALA A 105 4.18 -15.82 -4.49
CA ALA A 105 5.33 -15.06 -4.01
C ALA A 105 6.51 -15.13 -5.00
N THR A 106 6.67 -16.24 -5.71
CA THR A 106 7.73 -16.42 -6.73
C THR A 106 7.54 -15.53 -7.96
N LEU A 107 6.34 -15.01 -8.18
CA LEU A 107 6.00 -14.18 -9.33
C LEU A 107 6.32 -12.70 -9.11
N HIS A 108 6.57 -12.27 -7.88
CA HIS A 108 6.85 -10.88 -7.50
C HIS A 108 5.81 -9.88 -8.05
N LEU A 109 4.53 -10.22 -7.89
CA LEU A 109 3.42 -9.41 -8.39
C LEU A 109 3.26 -8.13 -7.56
N LEU A 110 2.82 -7.06 -8.22
CA LEU A 110 2.56 -5.77 -7.61
C LEU A 110 1.28 -5.79 -6.76
N THR A 111 0.23 -6.39 -7.31
CA THR A 111 -1.12 -6.34 -6.74
C THR A 111 -1.37 -7.36 -5.63
N ILE A 112 -0.39 -8.22 -5.32
CA ILE A 112 -0.44 -9.09 -4.13
C ILE A 112 0.04 -8.37 -2.86
N LYS A 113 0.82 -7.29 -3.03
CA LYS A 113 1.41 -6.55 -1.92
C LYS A 113 0.35 -5.94 -1.02
N PRO A 114 0.54 -5.97 0.31
CA PRO A 114 -0.33 -5.28 1.24
C PRO A 114 -0.34 -3.78 0.93
N THR A 115 -1.50 -3.15 1.06
CA THR A 115 -1.71 -1.75 0.71
C THR A 115 -2.24 -0.97 1.90
N LEU A 116 -1.67 0.23 2.14
CA LEU A 116 -2.15 1.25 3.06
C LEU A 116 -2.67 2.42 2.24
N TYR A 117 -3.90 2.86 2.51
CA TYR A 117 -4.43 4.09 1.91
C TYR A 117 -4.13 5.29 2.81
N ILE A 118 -3.49 6.29 2.24
CA ILE A 118 -3.24 7.58 2.90
C ILE A 118 -4.21 8.59 2.28
N ALA A 119 -5.29 8.90 3.00
CA ALA A 119 -6.28 9.84 2.53
C ALA A 119 -5.85 11.28 2.89
N ASN A 120 -5.41 12.04 1.89
CA ASN A 120 -5.03 13.43 2.08
C ASN A 120 -6.29 14.30 2.08
N VAL A 121 -6.64 14.85 3.25
CA VAL A 121 -7.83 15.67 3.50
C VAL A 121 -7.46 17.16 3.69
N ALA A 122 -8.46 18.05 3.66
CA ALA A 122 -8.32 19.43 4.11
C ALA A 122 -8.21 19.49 5.66
N GLU A 123 -7.86 20.65 6.21
CA GLU A 123 -7.71 20.85 7.66
C GLU A 123 -8.99 20.52 8.44
N ASP A 124 -10.15 20.81 7.88
CA ASP A 124 -11.48 20.51 8.42
C ASP A 124 -12.09 19.20 7.85
N GLY A 125 -11.35 18.46 7.04
CA GLY A 125 -11.82 17.32 6.25
C GLY A 125 -11.67 15.96 6.93
N PHE A 126 -11.34 15.88 8.22
CA PHE A 126 -11.20 14.62 8.96
C PHE A 126 -12.55 13.97 9.30
N GLU A 127 -13.61 14.77 9.40
CA GLU A 127 -14.98 14.34 9.68
C GLU A 127 -15.93 14.81 8.57
N ASN A 128 -17.04 14.10 8.40
CA ASN A 128 -18.09 14.42 7.42
C ASN A 128 -17.59 14.63 5.98
N ASN A 129 -16.53 13.93 5.59
CA ASN A 129 -15.91 14.02 4.29
C ASN A 129 -16.33 12.85 3.38
N PRO A 130 -17.18 13.08 2.36
CA PRO A 130 -17.67 12.01 1.48
C PRO A 130 -16.56 11.29 0.72
N TRP A 131 -15.48 11.99 0.36
CA TRP A 131 -14.34 11.40 -0.32
C TRP A 131 -13.57 10.45 0.61
N LEU A 132 -13.36 10.84 1.86
CA LEU A 132 -12.74 9.98 2.87
C LEU A 132 -13.58 8.72 3.12
N GLU A 133 -14.91 8.86 3.22
CA GLU A 133 -15.81 7.71 3.39
C GLU A 133 -15.75 6.76 2.17
N THR A 134 -15.61 7.32 0.96
CA THR A 134 -15.41 6.51 -0.26
C THR A 134 -14.12 5.69 -0.17
N VAL A 135 -13.00 6.29 0.24
CA VAL A 135 -11.72 5.59 0.42
C VAL A 135 -11.83 4.51 1.51
N ARG A 136 -12.51 4.81 2.63
CA ARG A 136 -12.76 3.83 3.71
C ARG A 136 -13.57 2.63 3.22
N ALA A 137 -14.60 2.86 2.40
CA ALA A 137 -15.40 1.77 1.84
C ALA A 137 -14.60 0.86 0.91
N ILE A 138 -13.74 1.43 0.05
CA ILE A 138 -12.86 0.68 -0.84
C ILE A 138 -11.84 -0.13 -0.02
N ALA A 139 -11.18 0.52 0.94
CA ALA A 139 -10.19 -0.12 1.79
C ALA A 139 -10.78 -1.27 2.61
N ALA A 140 -11.98 -1.10 3.16
CA ALA A 140 -12.70 -2.14 3.91
C ALA A 140 -12.99 -3.37 3.03
N ALA A 141 -13.35 -3.17 1.76
CA ALA A 141 -13.58 -4.26 0.80
C ALA A 141 -12.29 -5.05 0.47
N GLU A 142 -11.13 -4.41 0.59
CA GLU A 142 -9.81 -5.00 0.38
C GLU A 142 -9.12 -5.44 1.68
N ASN A 143 -9.76 -5.26 2.83
CA ASN A 143 -9.19 -5.51 4.16
C ASN A 143 -7.92 -4.68 4.41
N ALA A 144 -7.87 -3.46 3.86
CA ALA A 144 -6.78 -2.51 3.98
C ALA A 144 -7.10 -1.41 4.99
N GLU A 145 -6.06 -0.79 5.56
CA GLU A 145 -6.18 0.33 6.49
C GLU A 145 -6.19 1.66 5.75
N VAL A 146 -6.89 2.66 6.33
CA VAL A 146 -6.90 4.05 5.86
C VAL A 146 -6.38 4.97 6.96
N VAL A 147 -5.37 5.76 6.64
CA VAL A 147 -4.86 6.81 7.52
C VAL A 147 -5.19 8.17 6.89
N PRO A 148 -6.15 8.93 7.44
CA PRO A 148 -6.39 10.29 7.00
C PRO A 148 -5.31 11.21 7.54
N ILE A 149 -4.73 12.03 6.67
CA ILE A 149 -3.75 13.07 7.00
C ILE A 149 -4.10 14.37 6.29
N CYS A 150 -3.63 15.50 6.80
CA CYS A 150 -3.65 16.75 6.08
C CYS A 150 -2.20 17.16 5.78
N ASN A 151 -1.78 17.02 4.53
CA ASN A 151 -0.40 17.34 4.14
C ASN A 151 -0.01 18.80 4.43
N LYS A 152 -0.96 19.73 4.46
CA LYS A 152 -0.71 21.12 4.82
C LYS A 152 -0.31 21.22 6.29
N ILE A 153 -1.07 20.60 7.20
CA ILE A 153 -0.75 20.52 8.63
C ILE A 153 0.61 19.83 8.83
N GLU A 154 0.85 18.70 8.15
CA GLU A 154 2.13 17.97 8.27
C GLU A 154 3.32 18.83 7.83
N SER A 155 3.17 19.64 6.79
CA SER A 155 4.24 20.55 6.35
C SER A 155 4.50 21.67 7.35
N GLU A 156 3.47 22.19 8.02
CA GLU A 156 3.61 23.20 9.09
C GLU A 156 4.31 22.58 10.32
N ILE A 157 3.88 21.39 10.75
CA ILE A 157 4.51 20.65 11.86
C ILE A 157 6.01 20.39 11.59
N ALA A 158 6.37 20.08 10.35
CA ALA A 158 7.76 19.78 9.98
C ALA A 158 8.70 20.99 10.14
N GLU A 159 8.17 22.21 10.15
CA GLU A 159 8.93 23.46 10.31
C GLU A 159 9.05 23.91 11.77
N LEU A 160 8.29 23.29 12.70
CA LEU A 160 8.26 23.66 14.12
C LEU A 160 9.36 22.93 14.92
N GLU A 161 9.81 23.58 16.01
CA GLU A 161 10.64 22.94 17.04
C GLU A 161 9.78 21.98 17.90
N ASP A 162 10.41 21.05 18.59
CA ASP A 162 9.69 19.95 19.27
C ASP A 162 8.72 20.39 20.37
N ASP A 163 9.00 21.49 21.07
CA ASP A 163 8.13 22.10 22.07
C ASP A 163 6.91 22.80 21.45
N GLU A 164 7.09 23.43 20.28
CA GLU A 164 6.02 24.08 19.53
C GLU A 164 5.06 23.08 18.87
N LYS A 165 5.55 21.90 18.45
CA LYS A 165 4.73 20.84 17.84
C LYS A 165 3.60 20.37 18.75
N ALA A 166 3.88 20.20 20.04
CA ALA A 166 2.90 19.71 21.00
C ALA A 166 1.75 20.74 21.17
N GLU A 167 2.09 22.04 21.30
CA GLU A 167 1.11 23.13 21.43
C GLU A 167 0.26 23.25 20.16
N PHE A 168 0.88 23.19 18.97
CA PHE A 168 0.19 23.27 17.69
C PHE A 168 -0.80 22.10 17.48
N LEU A 169 -0.41 20.87 17.83
CA LEU A 169 -1.32 19.72 17.76
C LEU A 169 -2.49 19.87 18.72
N GLU A 170 -2.27 20.38 19.94
CA GLU A 170 -3.33 20.62 20.92
C GLU A 170 -4.32 21.69 20.43
N GLU A 171 -3.86 22.79 19.83
CA GLU A 171 -4.70 23.82 19.22
C GLU A 171 -5.60 23.26 18.10
N LEU A 172 -5.09 22.32 17.31
CA LEU A 172 -5.84 21.64 16.25
C LEU A 172 -6.73 20.49 16.76
N GLY A 173 -6.67 20.17 18.03
CA GLY A 173 -7.40 19.03 18.61
C GLY A 173 -6.90 17.67 18.15
N LEU A 174 -5.65 17.59 17.67
CA LEU A 174 -5.01 16.38 17.19
C LEU A 174 -4.18 15.72 18.31
N ALA A 175 -4.35 14.43 18.51
CA ALA A 175 -3.59 13.68 19.53
C ALA A 175 -2.13 13.45 19.13
N GLU A 176 -1.83 13.44 17.84
CA GLU A 176 -0.52 13.18 17.26
C GLU A 176 -0.44 13.63 15.81
N ALA A 177 0.77 13.79 15.27
CA ALA A 177 0.99 14.07 13.86
C ALA A 177 0.48 12.94 12.96
N GLY A 178 0.00 13.30 11.77
CA GLY A 178 -0.47 12.31 10.78
C GLY A 178 0.65 11.41 10.30
N LEU A 179 1.87 11.93 10.18
CA LEU A 179 3.06 11.15 9.80
C LEU A 179 3.34 10.02 10.81
N ASP A 180 3.19 10.26 12.11
CA ASP A 180 3.39 9.22 13.15
C ASP A 180 2.37 8.09 13.01
N ARG A 181 1.12 8.43 12.65
CA ARG A 181 0.07 7.44 12.35
C ARG A 181 0.40 6.63 11.10
N VAL A 182 0.90 7.27 10.04
CA VAL A 182 1.34 6.58 8.81
C VAL A 182 2.49 5.63 9.10
N ILE A 183 3.51 6.07 9.87
CA ILE A 183 4.64 5.22 10.24
C ILE A 183 4.14 4.00 11.03
N ARG A 184 3.28 4.19 12.01
CA ARG A 184 2.73 3.10 12.84
C ARG A 184 1.92 2.12 12.00
N ALA A 185 1.04 2.63 11.12
CA ALA A 185 0.26 1.80 10.20
C ALA A 185 1.15 1.00 9.24
N GLY A 186 2.23 1.62 8.73
CA GLY A 186 3.22 0.95 7.89
C GLY A 186 3.95 -0.17 8.62
N TYR A 187 4.37 0.05 9.87
CA TYR A 187 4.98 -1.00 10.71
C TYR A 187 4.02 -2.16 10.96
N ALA A 188 2.76 -1.85 11.29
CA ALA A 188 1.72 -2.87 11.50
C ALA A 188 1.44 -3.66 10.20
N LEU A 189 1.35 -2.99 9.06
CA LEU A 189 1.12 -3.59 7.75
C LEU A 189 2.21 -4.61 7.37
N LEU A 190 3.47 -4.30 7.71
CA LEU A 190 4.64 -5.14 7.44
C LEU A 190 4.92 -6.17 8.56
N GLY A 191 4.13 -6.17 9.64
CA GLY A 191 4.36 -7.04 10.80
C GLY A 191 5.68 -6.74 11.53
N LEU A 192 6.20 -5.51 11.41
CA LEU A 192 7.45 -5.10 12.02
C LEU A 192 7.26 -4.76 13.51
N GLN A 193 8.29 -5.04 14.30
CA GLN A 193 8.36 -4.66 15.71
C GLN A 193 9.63 -3.87 15.98
N THR A 194 9.50 -2.78 16.72
CA THR A 194 10.65 -2.02 17.19
C THR A 194 11.20 -2.66 18.45
N TYR A 195 12.52 -2.90 18.50
CA TYR A 195 13.22 -3.34 19.70
C TYR A 195 14.49 -2.51 19.89
N PHE A 196 14.85 -2.29 21.14
CA PHE A 196 16.07 -1.61 21.51
C PHE A 196 17.09 -2.64 21.97
N THR A 197 18.33 -2.56 21.43
CA THR A 197 19.46 -3.35 21.93
C THR A 197 20.28 -2.46 22.85
N GLU A 198 20.39 -2.83 24.13
CA GLU A 198 21.36 -2.22 25.03
C GLU A 198 22.72 -2.87 24.76
N SER A 199 23.67 -2.12 24.20
CA SER A 199 25.05 -2.55 24.16
C SER A 199 25.63 -2.36 25.57
N VAL A 200 25.74 -3.45 26.33
CA VAL A 200 26.53 -3.46 27.56
C VAL A 200 27.97 -3.29 27.14
N PHE A 201 28.52 -2.08 27.21
CA PHE A 201 29.93 -1.87 27.22
C PHE A 201 30.45 -2.52 28.52
N SER A 202 30.94 -3.75 28.40
CA SER A 202 31.77 -4.35 29.43
C SER A 202 32.98 -3.43 29.61
N GLN A 203 32.99 -2.63 30.65
CA GLN A 203 34.21 -2.03 31.17
C GLN A 203 35.06 -3.19 31.65
N TYR A 204 36.03 -3.58 30.86
CA TYR A 204 37.17 -4.33 31.40
C TYR A 204 37.91 -3.38 32.32
N PRO A 205 38.06 -3.67 33.63
CA PRO A 205 39.01 -2.99 34.44
C PRO A 205 40.39 -3.47 33.95
N GLY A 206 41.09 -2.55 33.30
CA GLY A 206 42.50 -2.79 32.97
C GLY A 206 43.31 -2.95 34.23
N ASP A 207 44.16 -3.94 34.24
CA ASP A 207 45.27 -4.11 35.16
C ASP A 207 46.25 -2.93 35.09
#